data_0948674a251d31b2f9103556aa914cc8
#
_entry.id   0948674a251d31b2f9103556aa914cc8
#
_cell.length_a   1.000
_cell.length_b   1.000
_cell.length_c   1.000
_cell.angle_alpha   90.00
_cell.angle_beta   90.00
_cell.angle_gamma   90.00
#
_symmetry.space_group_name_H-M   'P 1'
#
loop_
_entity.id
_entity.type
_entity.pdbx_description
1 polymer ?
#
loop_
_entity_poly.entity_id
_entity_poly.type
_entity_poly.pdbx_seq_one_letter_code
_entity_poly.pdbx_strand_id
1 'polypeptide(L)'
;MHGFSSYSDNQMLGSFVIIDPYNNKTIGVGMIDHALRRSSNISWHEMSINKKTRSELNSQKPCVVWFTGLSGSGKSTIANILEQKLHTAGKRTYLLDGDNVRHGLNKDLGFTDTDRVENIRRVAEVSKLMVDAGLITLVSFISPFKSERQMAKDLLSSDEFFEIFVNTPLEECEKRDPKGLYKKARAGELKNFTGIDSLYEEPENPDLILDTTSSNAEELTDQIINFLQLKKII
;
A
#
# COMPACT_ATOMS: atom_id res chain seq x y z
N MET A 1 31.11 15.58 0.63
CA MET A 1 29.82 15.24 0.00
C MET A 1 30.07 15.26 -1.51
N HIS A 2 30.02 14.11 -2.17
CA HIS A 2 30.08 14.09 -3.63
C HIS A 2 28.68 14.46 -4.13
N GLY A 3 28.57 15.62 -4.79
CA GLY A 3 27.32 16.06 -5.39
C GLY A 3 27.01 15.20 -6.61
N PHE A 4 25.77 14.76 -6.74
CA PHE A 4 25.25 14.19 -7.98
C PHE A 4 24.71 15.31 -8.87
N SER A 5 24.81 15.13 -10.19
CA SER A 5 24.30 16.07 -11.20
C SER A 5 23.47 15.31 -12.23
N SER A 6 22.70 16.00 -13.07
CA SER A 6 22.08 15.31 -14.21
C SER A 6 23.16 14.90 -15.22
N TYR A 7 22.92 13.84 -15.97
CA TYR A 7 23.86 13.37 -16.99
C TYR A 7 24.06 14.41 -18.11
N SER A 8 23.01 15.17 -18.41
CA SER A 8 23.08 16.29 -19.36
C SER A 8 24.02 17.43 -18.92
N ASP A 9 24.11 17.66 -17.59
CA ASP A 9 24.93 18.75 -17.04
C ASP A 9 26.35 18.29 -16.76
N ASN A 10 26.53 17.04 -16.31
CA ASN A 10 27.85 16.48 -16.04
C ASN A 10 27.85 14.96 -16.17
N GLN A 11 28.40 14.40 -17.22
CA GLN A 11 28.42 12.98 -17.52
C GLN A 11 29.11 12.12 -16.45
N MET A 12 30.17 12.66 -15.80
CA MET A 12 30.88 11.92 -14.74
C MET A 12 30.08 11.83 -13.43
N LEU A 13 29.38 12.89 -13.05
CA LEU A 13 28.59 12.96 -11.82
C LEU A 13 27.15 12.49 -12.03
N GLY A 14 26.72 12.38 -13.28
CA GLY A 14 25.38 11.98 -13.69
C GLY A 14 25.23 10.52 -14.13
N SER A 15 26.29 9.72 -14.04
CA SER A 15 26.26 8.28 -14.35
C SER A 15 26.66 7.43 -13.16
N PHE A 16 26.14 6.21 -13.10
CA PHE A 16 26.49 5.24 -12.07
C PHE A 16 26.42 3.81 -12.61
N VAL A 17 27.15 2.92 -11.93
CA VAL A 17 27.17 1.48 -12.21
C VAL A 17 26.61 0.76 -10.98
N ILE A 18 25.73 -0.19 -11.21
CA ILE A 18 25.19 -1.07 -10.17
C ILE A 18 25.99 -2.36 -10.18
N ILE A 19 26.60 -2.68 -9.05
CA ILE A 19 27.45 -3.87 -8.86
C ILE A 19 26.79 -4.79 -7.85
N ASP A 20 26.67 -6.06 -8.19
CA ASP A 20 26.24 -7.10 -7.26
C ASP A 20 27.27 -7.26 -6.14
N PRO A 21 26.91 -7.05 -4.88
CA PRO A 21 27.84 -7.10 -3.75
C PRO A 21 28.36 -8.52 -3.44
N TYR A 22 27.71 -9.58 -3.95
CA TYR A 22 28.08 -10.95 -3.68
C TYR A 22 29.09 -11.52 -4.68
N ASN A 23 29.03 -11.10 -5.94
CA ASN A 23 29.88 -11.62 -7.01
C ASN A 23 30.68 -10.57 -7.76
N ASN A 24 30.58 -9.30 -7.37
CA ASN A 24 31.23 -8.13 -7.96
C ASN A 24 30.98 -7.96 -9.48
N LYS A 25 29.88 -8.50 -9.99
CA LYS A 25 29.49 -8.33 -11.39
C LYS A 25 28.67 -7.06 -11.55
N THR A 26 28.89 -6.38 -12.66
CA THR A 26 28.01 -5.27 -13.08
C THR A 26 26.66 -5.84 -13.48
N ILE A 27 25.60 -5.41 -12.78
CA ILE A 27 24.22 -5.81 -13.06
C ILE A 27 23.42 -4.73 -13.74
N GLY A 28 23.93 -3.51 -13.78
CA GLY A 28 23.27 -2.42 -14.48
C GLY A 28 24.11 -1.15 -14.51
N VAL A 29 23.69 -0.24 -15.36
CA VAL A 29 24.20 1.13 -15.43
C VAL A 29 23.01 2.07 -15.48
N GLY A 30 23.18 3.29 -14.96
CA GLY A 30 22.13 4.29 -15.00
C GLY A 30 22.68 5.68 -15.27
N MET A 31 21.82 6.52 -15.80
CA MET A 31 22.07 7.95 -15.97
C MET A 31 21.03 8.71 -15.16
N ILE A 32 21.49 9.73 -14.44
CA ILE A 32 20.62 10.62 -13.68
C ILE A 32 20.04 11.62 -14.67
N ASP A 33 18.74 11.55 -14.92
CA ASP A 33 18.08 12.49 -15.83
C ASP A 33 17.96 13.86 -15.18
N HIS A 34 17.42 13.92 -13.97
CA HIS A 34 17.34 15.15 -13.18
C HIS A 34 17.27 14.84 -11.69
N ALA A 35 17.75 15.77 -10.89
CA ALA A 35 17.52 15.70 -9.45
C ALA A 35 16.04 15.93 -9.17
N LEU A 36 15.42 15.05 -8.39
CA LEU A 36 14.09 15.32 -7.83
C LEU A 36 14.20 16.60 -7.01
N ARG A 37 13.65 17.70 -7.54
CA ARG A 37 13.61 18.98 -6.83
C ARG A 37 12.70 18.83 -5.62
N ARG A 38 13.28 18.50 -4.49
CA ARG A 38 12.61 18.74 -3.20
C ARG A 38 12.67 20.25 -2.99
N SER A 39 11.52 20.87 -2.77
CA SER A 39 11.48 22.28 -2.41
C SER A 39 12.30 22.45 -1.11
N SER A 40 13.45 23.09 -1.22
CA SER A 40 14.37 23.34 -0.09
C SER A 40 13.89 24.44 0.86
N ASN A 41 12.84 25.17 0.47
CA ASN A 41 12.30 26.34 1.17
C ASN A 41 10.98 26.05 1.88
N ILE A 42 10.70 24.76 2.23
CA ILE A 42 9.53 24.41 3.03
C ILE A 42 9.93 24.28 4.49
N SER A 43 9.18 24.94 5.37
CA SER A 43 9.25 24.76 6.81
C SER A 43 7.94 24.13 7.28
N TRP A 44 8.03 23.23 8.25
CA TRP A 44 6.85 22.69 8.89
C TRP A 44 6.17 23.79 9.72
N HIS A 45 4.87 24.00 9.50
CA HIS A 45 4.05 24.89 10.29
C HIS A 45 3.27 24.08 11.32
N GLU A 46 3.47 24.38 12.59
CA GLU A 46 2.70 23.76 13.66
C GLU A 46 1.30 24.39 13.70
N MET A 47 0.27 23.52 13.46
CA MET A 47 -1.12 23.96 13.43
C MET A 47 -1.77 23.77 14.81
N SER A 48 -2.65 24.71 15.20
CA SER A 48 -3.40 24.62 16.46
C SER A 48 -4.34 23.42 16.50
N ILE A 49 -4.90 23.03 15.37
CA ILE A 49 -5.68 21.78 15.22
C ILE A 49 -4.76 20.70 14.62
N ASN A 50 -4.54 19.65 15.38
CA ASN A 50 -3.62 18.56 15.02
C ASN A 50 -4.29 17.20 15.17
N LYS A 51 -3.55 16.12 14.86
CA LYS A 51 -4.02 14.73 14.95
C LYS A 51 -4.65 14.41 16.31
N LYS A 52 -4.03 14.86 17.40
CA LYS A 52 -4.52 14.59 18.77
C LYS A 52 -5.90 15.21 18.99
N THR A 53 -6.07 16.50 18.69
CA THR A 53 -7.34 17.20 18.89
C THR A 53 -8.46 16.62 18.00
N ARG A 54 -8.13 16.18 16.78
CA ARG A 54 -9.09 15.50 15.88
C ARG A 54 -9.46 14.11 16.42
N SER A 55 -8.49 13.36 16.93
CA SER A 55 -8.69 12.04 17.54
C SER A 55 -9.63 12.12 18.75
N GLU A 56 -9.41 13.10 19.63
CA GLU A 56 -10.24 13.35 20.80
C GLU A 56 -11.69 13.69 20.38
N LEU A 57 -11.87 14.58 19.39
CA LEU A 57 -13.18 14.94 18.87
C LEU A 57 -13.91 13.74 18.25
N ASN A 58 -13.18 12.88 17.53
CA ASN A 58 -13.73 11.70 16.88
C ASN A 58 -13.91 10.50 17.84
N SER A 59 -13.43 10.59 19.08
CA SER A 59 -13.45 9.50 20.06
C SER A 59 -12.92 8.18 19.50
N GLN A 60 -11.78 8.25 18.78
CA GLN A 60 -11.12 7.09 18.17
C GLN A 60 -9.62 7.35 18.02
N LYS A 61 -8.83 6.28 17.94
CA LYS A 61 -7.43 6.36 17.52
C LYS A 61 -7.35 6.24 15.99
N PRO A 62 -6.80 7.24 15.28
CA PRO A 62 -6.61 7.14 13.86
C PRO A 62 -5.51 6.12 13.53
N CYS A 63 -5.73 5.33 12.49
CA CYS A 63 -4.75 4.36 12.02
C CYS A 63 -4.98 4.00 10.56
N VAL A 64 -4.02 3.29 9.97
CA VAL A 64 -4.16 2.60 8.69
C VAL A 64 -4.35 1.12 8.94
N VAL A 65 -5.38 0.54 8.34
CA VAL A 65 -5.58 -0.91 8.20
C VAL A 65 -5.27 -1.26 6.76
N TRP A 66 -4.06 -1.79 6.53
CA TRP A 66 -3.50 -2.03 5.21
C TRP A 66 -3.70 -3.48 4.78
N PHE A 67 -4.64 -3.71 3.87
CA PHE A 67 -4.89 -5.03 3.29
C PHE A 67 -3.95 -5.28 2.11
N THR A 68 -3.23 -6.39 2.15
CA THR A 68 -2.41 -6.90 1.04
C THR A 68 -2.81 -8.34 0.69
N GLY A 69 -2.53 -8.77 -0.53
CA GLY A 69 -2.86 -10.10 -1.05
C GLY A 69 -3.15 -10.08 -2.55
N LEU A 70 -3.27 -11.23 -3.18
CA LEU A 70 -3.49 -11.41 -4.62
C LEU A 70 -4.82 -10.79 -5.10
N SER A 71 -4.93 -10.51 -6.40
CA SER A 71 -6.22 -10.18 -7.01
C SER A 71 -7.22 -11.31 -6.75
N GLY A 72 -8.49 -10.99 -6.47
CA GLY A 72 -9.49 -12.03 -6.17
C GLY A 72 -9.39 -12.66 -4.77
N SER A 73 -8.43 -12.24 -3.92
CA SER A 73 -8.30 -12.78 -2.55
C SER A 73 -9.42 -12.37 -1.59
N GLY A 74 -10.23 -11.36 -1.93
CA GLY A 74 -11.34 -10.91 -1.08
C GLY A 74 -11.09 -9.60 -0.32
N LYS A 75 -9.93 -8.94 -0.48
CA LYS A 75 -9.56 -7.70 0.21
C LYS A 75 -10.65 -6.63 0.21
N SER A 76 -11.12 -6.24 -0.98
CA SER A 76 -12.12 -5.17 -1.11
C SER A 76 -13.46 -5.53 -0.47
N THR A 77 -13.84 -6.81 -0.52
CA THR A 77 -15.07 -7.31 0.14
C THR A 77 -14.95 -7.19 1.65
N ILE A 78 -13.86 -7.71 2.23
CA ILE A 78 -13.61 -7.67 3.67
C ILE A 78 -13.47 -6.22 4.15
N ALA A 79 -12.71 -5.39 3.43
CA ALA A 79 -12.52 -3.98 3.77
C ALA A 79 -13.84 -3.20 3.75
N ASN A 80 -14.71 -3.46 2.76
CA ASN A 80 -16.02 -2.81 2.67
C ASN A 80 -16.96 -3.24 3.83
N ILE A 81 -16.99 -4.52 4.21
CA ILE A 81 -17.76 -4.98 5.36
C ILE A 81 -17.22 -4.37 6.66
N LEU A 82 -15.89 -4.32 6.80
CA LEU A 82 -15.26 -3.67 7.96
C LEU A 82 -15.65 -2.19 8.04
N GLU A 83 -15.61 -1.47 6.92
CA GLU A 83 -16.01 -0.06 6.89
C GLU A 83 -17.47 0.12 7.31
N GLN A 84 -18.37 -0.73 6.82
CA GLN A 84 -19.80 -0.69 7.18
C GLN A 84 -20.00 -0.92 8.69
N LYS A 85 -19.31 -1.90 9.28
CA LYS A 85 -19.41 -2.20 10.72
C LYS A 85 -18.85 -1.05 11.56
N LEU A 86 -17.69 -0.50 11.19
CA LEU A 86 -17.09 0.64 11.86
C LEU A 86 -17.95 1.90 11.75
N HIS A 87 -18.51 2.17 10.56
CA HIS A 87 -19.42 3.30 10.33
C HIS A 87 -20.69 3.19 11.18
N THR A 88 -21.29 2.00 11.24
CA THR A 88 -22.46 1.71 12.10
C THR A 88 -22.12 1.91 13.58
N ALA A 89 -20.90 1.61 13.99
CA ALA A 89 -20.40 1.88 15.35
C ALA A 89 -20.01 3.37 15.58
N GLY A 90 -20.33 4.27 14.65
CA GLY A 90 -20.09 5.70 14.77
C GLY A 90 -18.63 6.13 14.53
N LYS A 91 -17.77 5.23 14.01
CA LYS A 91 -16.38 5.55 13.70
C LYS A 91 -16.25 6.33 12.39
N ARG A 92 -15.26 7.19 12.33
CA ARG A 92 -14.92 8.00 11.14
C ARG A 92 -13.89 7.24 10.32
N THR A 93 -14.30 6.74 9.16
CA THR A 93 -13.51 5.87 8.30
C THR A 93 -13.38 6.43 6.89
N TYR A 94 -12.40 5.94 6.15
CA TYR A 94 -12.32 6.11 4.70
C TYR A 94 -11.64 4.90 4.07
N LEU A 95 -12.27 4.32 3.04
CA LEU A 95 -11.74 3.19 2.28
C LEU A 95 -11.06 3.68 0.99
N LEU A 96 -9.75 3.46 0.91
CA LEU A 96 -8.96 3.61 -0.30
C LEU A 96 -8.89 2.24 -1.02
N ASP A 97 -9.74 2.07 -2.02
CA ASP A 97 -9.73 0.86 -2.87
C ASP A 97 -8.88 1.07 -4.12
N GLY A 98 -8.10 0.05 -4.50
CA GLY A 98 -7.13 0.13 -5.57
C GLY A 98 -7.69 0.48 -6.94
N ASP A 99 -8.88 -0.02 -7.27
CA ASP A 99 -9.53 0.31 -8.53
C ASP A 99 -10.09 1.74 -8.48
N ASN A 100 -10.75 2.12 -7.39
CA ASN A 100 -11.35 3.44 -7.24
C ASN A 100 -10.30 4.56 -7.29
N VAL A 101 -9.16 4.37 -6.63
CA VAL A 101 -8.07 5.37 -6.62
C VAL A 101 -7.48 5.57 -8.02
N ARG A 102 -7.48 4.53 -8.87
CA ARG A 102 -7.01 4.62 -10.25
C ARG A 102 -7.97 5.37 -11.19
N HIS A 103 -9.21 5.61 -10.80
CA HIS A 103 -10.11 6.49 -11.56
C HIS A 103 -9.82 8.00 -11.35
N GLY A 104 -9.07 8.35 -10.31
CA GLY A 104 -8.76 9.74 -9.94
C GLY A 104 -7.27 9.97 -9.68
N LEU A 105 -6.87 9.81 -8.42
CA LEU A 105 -5.54 10.16 -7.92
C LEU A 105 -4.40 9.52 -8.73
N ASN A 106 -4.56 8.28 -9.17
CA ASN A 106 -3.53 7.49 -9.85
C ASN A 106 -3.93 7.11 -11.29
N LYS A 107 -4.79 7.91 -11.93
CA LYS A 107 -5.25 7.67 -13.31
C LYS A 107 -4.15 7.75 -14.37
N ASP A 108 -3.04 8.40 -14.06
CA ASP A 108 -1.86 8.57 -14.88
C ASP A 108 -0.88 7.40 -14.81
N LEU A 109 -1.11 6.44 -13.89
CA LEU A 109 -0.22 5.30 -13.68
C LEU A 109 -0.74 4.03 -14.37
N GLY A 110 0.18 3.30 -15.02
CA GLY A 110 -0.06 1.99 -15.59
C GLY A 110 0.16 0.84 -14.58
N PHE A 111 0.68 -0.30 -15.09
CA PHE A 111 0.90 -1.52 -14.31
C PHE A 111 2.35 -2.03 -14.37
N THR A 112 3.29 -1.20 -14.83
CA THR A 112 4.72 -1.52 -14.71
C THR A 112 5.13 -1.51 -13.23
N ASP A 113 6.25 -2.13 -12.91
CA ASP A 113 6.74 -2.16 -11.52
C ASP A 113 6.96 -0.74 -10.99
N THR A 114 7.50 0.16 -11.80
CA THR A 114 7.68 1.59 -11.45
C THR A 114 6.34 2.27 -11.15
N ASP A 115 5.30 2.03 -11.98
CA ASP A 115 3.97 2.59 -11.75
C ASP A 115 3.34 2.03 -10.47
N ARG A 116 3.59 0.74 -10.14
CA ARG A 116 3.10 0.12 -8.91
C ARG A 116 3.74 0.77 -7.68
N VAL A 117 5.06 0.94 -7.69
CA VAL A 117 5.80 1.62 -6.61
C VAL A 117 5.24 3.03 -6.39
N GLU A 118 5.09 3.81 -7.46
CA GLU A 118 4.54 5.18 -7.36
C GLU A 118 3.08 5.19 -6.91
N ASN A 119 2.27 4.22 -7.37
CA ASN A 119 0.89 4.06 -6.92
C ASN A 119 0.81 3.86 -5.40
N ILE A 120 1.62 2.95 -4.85
CA ILE A 120 1.66 2.69 -3.41
C ILE A 120 2.22 3.88 -2.64
N ARG A 121 3.26 4.55 -3.16
CA ARG A 121 3.80 5.76 -2.54
C ARG A 121 2.74 6.85 -2.38
N ARG A 122 1.95 7.13 -3.43
CA ARG A 122 0.87 8.13 -3.36
C ARG A 122 -0.21 7.73 -2.37
N VAL A 123 -0.62 6.47 -2.37
CA VAL A 123 -1.62 5.95 -1.43
C VAL A 123 -1.13 6.05 0.01
N ALA A 124 0.13 5.73 0.27
CA ALA A 124 0.73 5.83 1.60
C ALA A 124 0.74 7.28 2.13
N GLU A 125 1.11 8.25 1.28
CA GLU A 125 1.08 9.69 1.65
C GLU A 125 -0.35 10.17 1.92
N VAL A 126 -1.33 9.77 1.09
CA VAL A 126 -2.74 10.09 1.33
C VAL A 126 -3.23 9.45 2.62
N SER A 127 -2.87 8.19 2.89
CA SER A 127 -3.24 7.50 4.12
C SER A 127 -2.69 8.22 5.36
N LYS A 128 -1.46 8.72 5.30
CA LYS A 128 -0.86 9.54 6.36
C LYS A 128 -1.67 10.82 6.63
N LEU A 129 -2.11 11.51 5.56
CA LEU A 129 -2.94 12.70 5.71
C LEU A 129 -4.31 12.37 6.32
N MET A 130 -4.92 11.23 5.95
CA MET A 130 -6.18 10.77 6.53
C MET A 130 -6.03 10.40 8.02
N VAL A 131 -4.92 9.77 8.40
CA VAL A 131 -4.59 9.51 9.83
C VAL A 131 -4.39 10.83 10.57
N ASP A 132 -3.69 11.82 10.01
CA ASP A 132 -3.58 13.16 10.60
C ASP A 132 -4.95 13.85 10.74
N ALA A 133 -5.87 13.60 9.79
CA ALA A 133 -7.25 14.06 9.88
C ALA A 133 -8.09 13.34 10.96
N GLY A 134 -7.52 12.35 11.66
CA GLY A 134 -8.19 11.63 12.75
C GLY A 134 -9.04 10.44 12.28
N LEU A 135 -8.83 9.92 11.07
CA LEU A 135 -9.62 8.84 10.48
C LEU A 135 -8.98 7.47 10.68
N ILE A 136 -9.81 6.44 10.71
CA ILE A 136 -9.39 5.05 10.49
C ILE A 136 -9.42 4.83 8.97
N THR A 137 -8.26 4.68 8.36
CA THR A 137 -8.10 4.56 6.91
C THR A 137 -7.92 3.10 6.54
N LEU A 138 -8.84 2.57 5.75
CA LEU A 138 -8.77 1.22 5.21
C LEU A 138 -8.11 1.29 3.83
N VAL A 139 -7.07 0.50 3.58
CA VAL A 139 -6.32 0.51 2.32
C VAL A 139 -6.38 -0.87 1.70
N SER A 140 -7.09 -1.03 0.57
CA SER A 140 -7.29 -2.32 -0.10
C SER A 140 -6.52 -2.35 -1.43
N PHE A 141 -5.26 -2.80 -1.38
CA PHE A 141 -4.36 -2.88 -2.54
C PHE A 141 -3.65 -4.24 -2.58
N ILE A 142 -3.21 -4.67 -3.77
CA ILE A 142 -2.34 -5.84 -3.89
C ILE A 142 -1.04 -5.57 -3.15
N SER A 143 -0.43 -4.38 -3.36
CA SER A 143 0.87 -3.96 -2.78
C SER A 143 1.89 -5.10 -2.78
N PRO A 144 2.36 -5.52 -4.00
CA PRO A 144 3.03 -6.80 -4.16
C PRO A 144 4.41 -6.87 -3.54
N PHE A 145 5.11 -5.74 -3.35
CA PHE A 145 6.49 -5.72 -2.89
C PHE A 145 6.60 -5.35 -1.41
N LYS A 146 7.45 -6.09 -0.66
CA LYS A 146 7.70 -5.83 0.77
C LYS A 146 8.22 -4.43 1.01
N SER A 147 9.11 -3.94 0.14
CA SER A 147 9.70 -2.60 0.23
C SER A 147 8.66 -1.49 0.18
N GLU A 148 7.62 -1.65 -0.62
CA GLU A 148 6.53 -0.68 -0.73
C GLU A 148 5.66 -0.64 0.53
N ARG A 149 5.33 -1.81 1.08
CA ARG A 149 4.56 -1.91 2.33
C ARG A 149 5.37 -1.37 3.50
N GLN A 150 6.68 -1.66 3.53
CA GLN A 150 7.59 -1.10 4.54
C GLN A 150 7.67 0.43 4.43
N MET A 151 7.81 0.97 3.21
CA MET A 151 7.80 2.41 2.97
C MET A 151 6.52 3.06 3.50
N ALA A 152 5.35 2.44 3.28
CA ALA A 152 4.09 2.94 3.81
C ALA A 152 4.05 2.91 5.35
N LYS A 153 4.55 1.83 5.94
CA LYS A 153 4.67 1.67 7.39
C LYS A 153 5.58 2.72 8.03
N ASP A 154 6.70 3.03 7.39
CA ASP A 154 7.71 3.99 7.89
C ASP A 154 7.20 5.46 7.90
N LEU A 155 6.10 5.76 7.20
CA LEU A 155 5.48 7.08 7.23
C LEU A 155 4.64 7.35 8.50
N LEU A 156 4.32 6.32 9.27
CA LEU A 156 3.40 6.34 10.41
C LEU A 156 4.10 5.85 11.68
N SER A 157 3.50 6.12 12.82
CA SER A 157 3.95 5.55 14.09
C SER A 157 3.61 4.06 14.15
N SER A 158 4.36 3.30 14.95
CA SER A 158 4.24 1.83 15.01
C SER A 158 2.86 1.33 15.50
N ASP A 159 2.08 2.18 16.16
CA ASP A 159 0.73 1.91 16.64
C ASP A 159 -0.37 2.51 15.73
N GLU A 160 0.01 3.01 14.56
CA GLU A 160 -0.89 3.62 13.58
C GLU A 160 -0.93 2.87 12.24
N PHE A 161 -0.17 1.79 12.07
CA PHE A 161 -0.16 0.98 10.85
C PHE A 161 -0.30 -0.50 11.18
N PHE A 162 -1.32 -1.13 10.60
CA PHE A 162 -1.62 -2.55 10.79
C PHE A 162 -1.70 -3.25 9.43
N GLU A 163 -0.76 -4.15 9.18
CA GLU A 163 -0.70 -4.94 7.94
C GLU A 163 -1.59 -6.19 8.07
N ILE A 164 -2.61 -6.28 7.23
CA ILE A 164 -3.53 -7.41 7.17
C ILE A 164 -3.27 -8.22 5.90
N PHE A 165 -2.74 -9.41 6.06
CA PHE A 165 -2.52 -10.32 4.94
C PHE A 165 -3.75 -11.15 4.65
N VAL A 166 -4.39 -10.89 3.51
CA VAL A 166 -5.52 -11.68 3.02
C VAL A 166 -4.97 -12.85 2.22
N ASN A 167 -4.68 -13.92 2.96
CA ASN A 167 -4.05 -15.13 2.45
C ASN A 167 -5.08 -15.99 1.72
N THR A 168 -4.90 -16.12 0.42
CA THR A 168 -5.71 -16.95 -0.47
C THR A 168 -4.77 -17.61 -1.47
N PRO A 169 -4.74 -18.94 -1.59
CA PRO A 169 -3.94 -19.63 -2.60
C PRO A 169 -4.25 -19.12 -4.01
N LEU A 170 -3.22 -19.09 -4.86
CA LEU A 170 -3.36 -18.59 -6.23
C LEU A 170 -4.45 -19.33 -7.01
N GLU A 171 -4.51 -20.66 -6.87
CA GLU A 171 -5.52 -21.48 -7.54
C GLU A 171 -6.95 -21.09 -7.16
N GLU A 172 -7.16 -20.72 -5.89
CA GLU A 172 -8.46 -20.26 -5.43
C GLU A 172 -8.77 -18.85 -5.94
N CYS A 173 -7.78 -17.97 -6.01
CA CYS A 173 -7.93 -16.65 -6.63
C CYS A 173 -8.26 -16.76 -8.13
N GLU A 174 -7.58 -17.67 -8.86
CA GLU A 174 -7.86 -17.95 -10.27
C GLU A 174 -9.27 -18.54 -10.48
N LYS A 175 -9.71 -19.44 -9.60
CA LYS A 175 -11.05 -20.03 -9.65
C LYS A 175 -12.13 -18.98 -9.43
N ARG A 176 -11.92 -18.06 -8.49
CA ARG A 176 -12.85 -16.96 -8.20
C ARG A 176 -12.93 -15.97 -9.36
N ASP A 177 -11.81 -15.55 -9.88
CA ASP A 177 -11.59 -14.58 -10.97
C ASP A 177 -12.77 -13.63 -11.27
N PRO A 178 -13.23 -12.81 -10.29
CA PRO A 178 -14.49 -12.08 -10.41
C PRO A 178 -14.50 -11.04 -11.54
N LYS A 179 -13.32 -10.67 -12.04
CA LYS A 179 -13.13 -9.69 -13.11
C LYS A 179 -12.62 -10.30 -14.43
N GLY A 180 -12.41 -11.62 -14.48
CA GLY A 180 -11.86 -12.32 -15.65
C GLY A 180 -10.40 -11.96 -15.96
N LEU A 181 -9.67 -11.40 -14.97
CA LEU A 181 -8.29 -10.92 -15.17
C LEU A 181 -7.29 -12.06 -15.23
N TYR A 182 -7.46 -13.11 -14.43
CA TYR A 182 -6.63 -14.31 -14.49
C TYR A 182 -6.75 -15.00 -15.82
N LYS A 183 -7.97 -15.15 -16.33
CA LYS A 183 -8.21 -15.72 -17.66
C LYS A 183 -7.47 -14.95 -18.76
N LYS A 184 -7.50 -13.61 -18.72
CA LYS A 184 -6.78 -12.75 -19.66
C LYS A 184 -5.27 -12.86 -19.50
N ALA A 185 -4.76 -12.89 -18.27
CA ALA A 185 -3.33 -13.05 -18.00
C ALA A 185 -2.81 -14.40 -18.51
N ARG A 186 -3.52 -15.50 -18.26
CA ARG A 186 -3.18 -16.83 -18.77
C ARG A 186 -3.24 -16.92 -20.29
N ALA A 187 -4.14 -16.17 -20.95
CA ALA A 187 -4.19 -16.06 -22.40
C ALA A 187 -3.10 -15.15 -22.99
N GLY A 188 -2.27 -14.50 -22.17
CA GLY A 188 -1.24 -13.56 -22.61
C GLY A 188 -1.76 -12.19 -23.05
N GLU A 189 -3.04 -11.91 -22.83
CA GLU A 189 -3.69 -10.63 -23.17
C GLU A 189 -3.37 -9.53 -22.14
N LEU A 190 -3.01 -9.92 -20.92
CA LEU A 190 -2.66 -9.01 -19.83
C LEU A 190 -1.25 -9.35 -19.33
N LYS A 191 -0.34 -8.37 -19.43
CA LYS A 191 1.05 -8.49 -18.96
C LYS A 191 1.22 -7.87 -17.57
N ASN A 192 2.30 -8.25 -16.89
CA ASN A 192 2.66 -7.77 -15.55
C ASN A 192 1.56 -8.04 -14.51
N PHE A 193 0.89 -9.18 -14.61
CA PHE A 193 -0.18 -9.54 -13.68
C PHE A 193 0.39 -10.28 -12.47
N THR A 194 0.17 -9.70 -11.28
CA THR A 194 0.69 -10.23 -10.01
C THR A 194 0.19 -11.65 -9.74
N GLY A 195 1.10 -12.56 -9.48
CA GLY A 195 0.83 -13.97 -9.25
C GLY A 195 0.91 -14.84 -10.51
N ILE A 196 1.00 -14.27 -11.72
CA ILE A 196 1.16 -15.00 -12.99
C ILE A 196 2.54 -14.73 -13.60
N ASP A 197 2.78 -13.51 -14.08
CA ASP A 197 4.02 -13.07 -14.72
C ASP A 197 4.72 -11.92 -13.95
N SER A 198 4.15 -11.48 -12.82
CA SER A 198 4.74 -10.54 -11.87
C SER A 198 4.69 -11.14 -10.46
N LEU A 199 5.75 -10.90 -9.69
CA LEU A 199 5.93 -11.45 -8.36
C LEU A 199 4.96 -10.83 -7.34
N TYR A 200 4.50 -11.64 -6.38
CA TYR A 200 3.92 -11.21 -5.12
C TYR A 200 4.80 -11.68 -3.97
N GLU A 201 5.30 -10.77 -3.18
CA GLU A 201 6.10 -11.04 -1.99
C GLU A 201 5.20 -11.05 -0.76
N GLU A 202 4.93 -12.23 -0.22
CA GLU A 202 4.13 -12.37 1.00
C GLU A 202 4.76 -11.61 2.18
N PRO A 203 3.93 -10.98 3.04
CA PRO A 203 4.45 -10.34 4.24
C PRO A 203 5.10 -11.36 5.18
N GLU A 204 6.24 -10.99 5.79
CA GLU A 204 6.94 -11.87 6.73
C GLU A 204 6.32 -11.85 8.12
N ASN A 205 5.88 -10.66 8.57
CA ASN A 205 5.35 -10.44 9.91
C ASN A 205 4.14 -9.50 9.85
N PRO A 206 3.03 -9.93 9.20
CA PRO A 206 1.80 -9.15 9.19
C PRO A 206 1.19 -9.11 10.59
N ASP A 207 0.45 -8.06 10.91
CA ASP A 207 -0.24 -7.92 12.20
C ASP A 207 -1.41 -8.92 12.33
N LEU A 208 -2.02 -9.30 11.20
CA LEU A 208 -3.07 -10.31 11.14
C LEU A 208 -3.03 -11.05 9.79
N ILE A 209 -3.26 -12.37 9.83
CA ILE A 209 -3.41 -13.21 8.63
C ILE A 209 -4.86 -13.69 8.58
N LEU A 210 -5.49 -13.49 7.43
CA LEU A 210 -6.87 -13.92 7.16
C LEU A 210 -6.87 -15.01 6.09
N ASP A 211 -7.27 -16.21 6.48
CA ASP A 211 -7.44 -17.33 5.55
C ASP A 211 -8.87 -17.34 4.98
N THR A 212 -9.00 -16.97 3.72
CA THR A 212 -10.29 -16.89 3.03
C THR A 212 -10.79 -18.22 2.47
N THR A 213 -10.06 -19.29 2.69
CA THR A 213 -10.51 -20.65 2.32
C THR A 213 -11.26 -21.34 3.45
N SER A 214 -10.98 -20.95 4.69
CA SER A 214 -11.53 -21.54 5.90
C SER A 214 -12.69 -20.74 6.52
N SER A 215 -12.81 -19.46 6.21
CA SER A 215 -13.80 -18.55 6.81
C SER A 215 -14.44 -17.64 5.77
N ASN A 216 -15.67 -17.24 6.02
CA ASN A 216 -16.39 -16.28 5.18
C ASN A 216 -15.96 -14.82 5.50
N ALA A 217 -16.35 -13.87 4.64
CA ALA A 217 -15.92 -12.48 4.76
C ALA A 217 -16.41 -11.79 6.05
N GLU A 218 -17.59 -12.17 6.57
CA GLU A 218 -18.13 -11.64 7.82
C GLU A 218 -17.29 -12.08 9.02
N GLU A 219 -16.99 -13.38 9.11
CA GLU A 219 -16.16 -13.95 10.18
C GLU A 219 -14.75 -13.36 10.17
N LEU A 220 -14.15 -13.19 8.98
CA LEU A 220 -12.85 -12.57 8.83
C LEU A 220 -12.87 -11.09 9.25
N THR A 221 -13.95 -10.39 8.94
CA THR A 221 -14.15 -9.01 9.40
C THR A 221 -14.25 -8.93 10.92
N ASP A 222 -14.95 -9.87 11.56
CA ASP A 222 -15.04 -9.91 13.03
C ASP A 222 -13.68 -10.19 13.69
N GLN A 223 -12.79 -10.97 13.06
CA GLN A 223 -11.41 -11.12 13.53
C GLN A 223 -10.66 -9.78 13.51
N ILE A 224 -10.84 -8.95 12.46
CA ILE A 224 -10.22 -7.63 12.39
C ILE A 224 -10.79 -6.70 13.48
N ILE A 225 -12.09 -6.70 13.69
CA ILE A 225 -12.74 -5.89 14.74
C ILE A 225 -12.17 -6.26 16.11
N ASN A 226 -12.12 -7.55 16.43
CA ASN A 226 -11.52 -8.03 17.69
C ASN A 226 -10.06 -7.60 17.82
N PHE A 227 -9.28 -7.70 16.74
CA PHE A 227 -7.90 -7.23 16.72
C PHE A 227 -7.79 -5.72 17.01
N LEU A 228 -8.61 -4.87 16.37
CA LEU A 228 -8.62 -3.43 16.58
C LEU A 228 -9.06 -3.04 18.01
N GLN A 229 -9.98 -3.79 18.61
CA GLN A 229 -10.38 -3.64 20.02
C GLN A 229 -9.22 -3.99 20.96
N LEU A 230 -8.50 -5.09 20.73
CA LEU A 230 -7.32 -5.46 21.51
C LEU A 230 -6.21 -4.40 21.42
N LYS A 231 -6.07 -3.76 20.26
CA LYS A 231 -5.15 -2.63 20.05
C LYS A 231 -5.67 -1.30 20.61
N LYS A 232 -6.88 -1.26 21.15
CA LYS A 232 -7.56 -0.06 21.68
C LYS A 232 -7.68 1.07 20.64
N ILE A 233 -7.97 0.68 19.39
CA ILE A 233 -8.25 1.60 18.28
C ILE A 233 -9.71 2.04 18.30
N ILE A 234 -10.61 1.09 18.59
CA ILE A 234 -12.07 1.26 18.61
C ILE A 234 -12.65 0.82 19.95
#